data_9fc881718ae65d0130ac1185327f086b
#
_entry.id   9fc881718ae65d0130ac1185327f086b
#
_cell.length_a   1.000
_cell.length_b   1.000
_cell.length_c   1.000
_cell.angle_alpha   90.00
_cell.angle_beta   90.00
_cell.angle_gamma   90.00
#
_symmetry.space_group_name_H-M   'P 1'
#
loop_
_entity.id
_entity.type
_entity.pdbx_description
1 polymer ?
#
loop_
_entity_poly.entity_id
_entity_poly.type
_entity_poly.pdbx_seq_one_letter_code
_entity_poly.pdbx_strand_id
1 'polypeptide(L)'
;QKWVGEGGRTERGRPAPRSASFKAAERPGEVVNKRAVANGLGVPLIDARGRARFEGSEADPRPGVAAGHIPGASNLPYSELYNPDGTFKSPDEIRRLFVGAKADPDKPFVATCGSGVTANSLIFAARLLGNRDARLYDGSWSEWGSDPNTPKETGPA
;
A
#
# COMPACT_ATOMS: atom_id res chain seq x y z
N GLN A 1 6.34 -19.93 5.21
CA GLN A 1 6.48 -21.26 4.56
C GLN A 1 7.92 -21.45 4.06
N LYS A 2 8.50 -20.52 3.32
CA LYS A 2 9.85 -20.62 2.74
C LYS A 2 10.92 -20.88 3.79
N TRP A 3 10.96 -20.14 4.89
CA TRP A 3 11.88 -20.35 6.02
C TRP A 3 11.90 -21.79 6.52
N VAL A 4 10.72 -22.38 6.71
CA VAL A 4 10.60 -23.79 7.17
C VAL A 4 11.03 -24.77 6.07
N GLY A 5 10.64 -24.50 4.80
CA GLY A 5 11.01 -25.31 3.64
C GLY A 5 12.51 -25.34 3.38
N GLU A 6 13.24 -24.27 3.74
CA GLU A 6 14.69 -24.16 3.64
C GLU A 6 15.43 -24.68 4.90
N GLY A 7 14.72 -25.34 5.83
CA GLY A 7 15.31 -25.90 7.04
C GLY A 7 15.57 -24.85 8.14
N GLY A 8 14.95 -23.70 8.05
CA GLY A 8 15.07 -22.64 9.06
C GLY A 8 14.59 -23.09 10.45
N ARG A 9 15.35 -22.76 11.49
CA ARG A 9 15.03 -23.16 12.87
C ARG A 9 13.75 -22.49 13.34
N THR A 10 12.88 -23.27 13.92
CA THR A 10 11.65 -22.78 14.58
C THR A 10 11.63 -23.25 16.03
N GLU A 11 10.98 -22.48 16.90
CA GLU A 11 10.75 -22.85 18.30
C GLU A 11 9.26 -22.71 18.65
N ARG A 12 8.82 -23.41 19.67
CA ARG A 12 7.46 -23.35 20.19
C ARG A 12 7.42 -22.52 21.47
N GLY A 13 6.31 -21.82 21.69
CA GLY A 13 6.05 -21.07 22.90
C GLY A 13 6.26 -19.57 22.74
N ARG A 14 6.12 -18.83 23.82
CA ARG A 14 6.42 -17.40 23.85
C ARG A 14 7.93 -17.19 24.00
N PRO A 15 8.57 -16.46 23.09
CA PRO A 15 9.94 -16.06 23.32
C PRO A 15 10.01 -15.19 24.60
N ALA A 16 11.08 -15.36 25.39
CA ALA A 16 11.38 -14.47 26.48
C ALA A 16 12.22 -13.30 25.94
N PRO A 17 11.61 -12.14 25.60
CA PRO A 17 12.38 -11.03 25.07
C PRO A 17 13.33 -10.50 26.17
N ARG A 18 14.57 -10.19 25.76
CA ARG A 18 15.47 -9.47 26.64
C ARG A 18 14.94 -8.03 26.81
N SER A 19 15.07 -7.50 28.04
CA SER A 19 14.77 -6.09 28.27
C SER A 19 15.63 -5.22 27.36
N ALA A 20 14.98 -4.31 26.64
CA ALA A 20 15.64 -3.38 25.74
C ALA A 20 14.96 -2.00 25.82
N SER A 21 15.71 -0.95 25.53
CA SER A 21 15.18 0.40 25.37
C SER A 21 15.15 0.77 23.90
N PHE A 22 14.04 1.36 23.45
CA PHE A 22 13.89 1.89 22.12
C PHE A 22 13.62 3.39 22.19
N LYS A 23 14.41 4.19 21.48
CA LYS A 23 14.18 5.63 21.33
C LYS A 23 13.54 5.85 19.96
N ALA A 24 12.26 6.21 19.96
CA ALA A 24 11.55 6.55 18.73
C ALA A 24 12.12 7.84 18.12
N ALA A 25 12.30 7.84 16.80
CA ALA A 25 12.60 9.03 16.01
C ALA A 25 11.61 9.05 14.84
N GLU A 26 10.64 9.94 14.91
CA GLU A 26 9.67 10.12 13.82
C GLU A 26 10.35 10.72 12.59
N ARG A 27 9.86 10.32 11.41
CA ARG A 27 10.25 10.92 10.14
C ARG A 27 9.08 11.75 9.62
N PRO A 28 9.11 13.08 9.80
CA PRO A 28 8.04 13.94 9.30
C PRO A 28 7.83 13.78 7.79
N GLY A 29 6.58 13.76 7.37
CA GLY A 29 6.21 13.74 5.95
C GLY A 29 6.13 12.35 5.30
N GLU A 30 6.47 11.26 5.99
CA GLU A 30 6.26 9.91 5.45
C GLU A 30 4.78 9.50 5.38
N VAL A 31 3.93 10.15 6.19
CA VAL A 31 2.48 9.93 6.20
C VAL A 31 1.77 11.21 5.76
N VAL A 32 0.81 11.08 4.85
CA VAL A 32 -0.07 12.16 4.40
C VAL A 32 -1.47 11.96 4.97
N ASN A 33 -2.16 13.04 5.27
CA ASN A 33 -3.53 13.01 5.78
C ASN A 33 -4.56 13.24 4.66
N LYS A 34 -5.84 13.01 4.96
CA LYS A 34 -6.96 13.18 4.03
C LYS A 34 -7.01 14.58 3.39
N ARG A 35 -6.69 15.62 4.16
CA ARG A 35 -6.68 17.01 3.65
C ARG A 35 -5.62 17.20 2.55
N ALA A 36 -4.44 16.63 2.72
CA ALA A 36 -3.40 16.71 1.70
C ALA A 36 -3.84 15.98 0.41
N VAL A 37 -4.49 14.82 0.54
CA VAL A 37 -5.04 14.09 -0.61
C VAL A 37 -6.12 14.91 -1.31
N ALA A 38 -7.07 15.49 -0.56
CA ALA A 38 -8.16 16.29 -1.09
C ALA A 38 -7.69 17.58 -1.81
N ASN A 39 -6.60 18.17 -1.36
CA ASN A 39 -6.01 19.37 -1.97
C ASN A 39 -5.13 19.10 -3.21
N GLY A 40 -4.94 17.82 -3.54
CA GLY A 40 -4.03 17.41 -4.63
C GLY A 40 -2.59 17.21 -4.14
N LEU A 41 -2.05 16.04 -4.43
CA LEU A 41 -0.74 15.62 -3.90
C LEU A 41 0.44 16.14 -4.73
N GLY A 42 0.22 16.55 -5.99
CA GLY A 42 1.29 16.89 -6.94
C GLY A 42 2.17 15.68 -7.34
N VAL A 43 1.83 14.49 -6.88
CA VAL A 43 2.48 13.21 -7.18
C VAL A 43 1.42 12.13 -7.36
N PRO A 44 1.73 11.02 -8.06
CA PRO A 44 0.77 9.92 -8.23
C PRO A 44 0.26 9.37 -6.90
N LEU A 45 -1.03 9.01 -6.87
CA LEU A 45 -1.65 8.22 -5.82
C LEU A 45 -1.89 6.80 -6.33
N ILE A 46 -1.38 5.78 -5.64
CA ILE A 46 -1.45 4.39 -6.06
C ILE A 46 -2.22 3.59 -5.01
N ASP A 47 -3.34 2.98 -5.43
CA ASP A 47 -4.17 2.12 -4.58
C ASP A 47 -3.74 0.66 -4.68
N ALA A 48 -3.39 0.08 -3.54
CA ALA A 48 -2.90 -1.30 -3.43
C ALA A 48 -4.01 -2.35 -3.27
N ARG A 49 -5.29 -1.97 -3.30
CA ARG A 49 -6.42 -2.91 -3.22
C ARG A 49 -6.53 -3.76 -4.49
N GLY A 50 -7.20 -4.91 -4.38
CA GLY A 50 -7.59 -5.70 -5.55
C GLY A 50 -8.43 -4.89 -6.55
N ARG A 51 -8.30 -5.21 -7.85
CA ARG A 51 -8.94 -4.46 -8.94
C ARG A 51 -10.46 -4.33 -8.75
N ALA A 52 -11.14 -5.41 -8.45
CA ALA A 52 -12.60 -5.39 -8.30
C ALA A 52 -13.07 -4.41 -7.21
N ARG A 53 -12.34 -4.33 -6.10
CA ARG A 53 -12.62 -3.35 -5.04
C ARG A 53 -12.26 -1.92 -5.45
N PHE A 54 -11.17 -1.74 -6.17
CA PHE A 54 -10.77 -0.44 -6.72
C PHE A 54 -11.80 0.08 -7.72
N GLU A 55 -12.18 -0.75 -8.68
CA GLU A 55 -13.15 -0.42 -9.73
C GLU A 55 -14.59 -0.26 -9.20
N GLY A 56 -14.85 -0.71 -7.97
CA GLY A 56 -16.18 -0.67 -7.37
C GLY A 56 -17.13 -1.76 -7.82
N SER A 57 -16.66 -2.75 -8.57
CA SER A 57 -17.42 -3.95 -8.95
C SER A 57 -17.58 -4.94 -7.79
N GLU A 58 -16.74 -4.84 -6.76
CA GLU A 58 -16.85 -5.55 -5.49
C GLU A 58 -17.02 -4.52 -4.36
N ALA A 59 -18.01 -4.74 -3.49
CA ALA A 59 -18.28 -3.87 -2.35
C ALA A 59 -17.13 -3.90 -1.33
N ASP A 60 -16.95 -2.79 -0.61
CA ASP A 60 -16.03 -2.81 0.53
C ASP A 60 -16.60 -3.70 1.65
N PRO A 61 -15.78 -4.56 2.29
CA PRO A 61 -16.25 -5.45 3.36
C PRO A 61 -16.69 -4.71 4.63
N ARG A 62 -16.40 -3.43 4.74
CA ARG A 62 -16.77 -2.60 5.90
C ARG A 62 -18.11 -1.93 5.65
N PRO A 63 -19.06 -2.01 6.60
CA PRO A 63 -20.34 -1.32 6.49
C PRO A 63 -20.16 0.20 6.35
N GLY A 64 -20.96 0.82 5.49
CA GLY A 64 -20.97 2.27 5.30
C GLY A 64 -19.81 2.84 4.47
N VAL A 65 -18.93 1.99 3.96
CA VAL A 65 -17.86 2.41 3.05
C VAL A 65 -18.32 2.26 1.60
N ALA A 66 -18.23 3.34 0.83
CA ALA A 66 -18.62 3.36 -0.57
C ALA A 66 -17.77 2.39 -1.41
N ALA A 67 -18.32 1.92 -2.54
CA ALA A 67 -17.56 1.23 -3.59
C ALA A 67 -16.75 2.24 -4.43
N GLY A 68 -15.66 1.79 -5.07
CA GLY A 68 -14.84 2.61 -5.95
C GLY A 68 -13.49 3.03 -5.34
N HIS A 69 -12.94 4.15 -5.81
CA HIS A 69 -11.61 4.63 -5.45
C HIS A 69 -11.53 6.16 -5.38
N ILE A 70 -10.40 6.67 -4.91
CA ILE A 70 -10.10 8.11 -4.87
C ILE A 70 -9.87 8.59 -6.31
N PRO A 71 -10.53 9.67 -6.75
CA PRO A 71 -10.38 10.21 -8.10
C PRO A 71 -8.92 10.45 -8.50
N GLY A 72 -8.58 10.00 -9.70
CA GLY A 72 -7.22 10.12 -10.24
C GLY A 72 -6.19 9.14 -9.65
N ALA A 73 -6.58 8.25 -8.75
CA ALA A 73 -5.70 7.18 -8.29
C ALA A 73 -5.49 6.13 -9.38
N SER A 74 -4.29 5.57 -9.46
CA SER A 74 -4.03 4.36 -10.23
C SER A 74 -4.08 3.13 -9.34
N ASN A 75 -4.20 1.95 -9.94
CA ASN A 75 -4.29 0.70 -9.19
C ASN A 75 -3.09 -0.22 -9.45
N LEU A 76 -2.42 -0.61 -8.38
CA LEU A 76 -1.44 -1.68 -8.36
C LEU A 76 -1.75 -2.61 -7.19
N PRO A 77 -2.47 -3.71 -7.42
CA PRO A 77 -2.77 -4.66 -6.36
C PRO A 77 -1.50 -5.17 -5.68
N TYR A 78 -1.43 -5.04 -4.35
CA TYR A 78 -0.24 -5.46 -3.60
C TYR A 78 0.13 -6.92 -3.85
N SER A 79 -0.85 -7.78 -4.10
CA SER A 79 -0.64 -9.20 -4.38
C SER A 79 0.18 -9.46 -5.66
N GLU A 80 0.17 -8.53 -6.61
CA GLU A 80 0.95 -8.65 -7.84
C GLU A 80 2.46 -8.49 -7.61
N LEU A 81 2.88 -7.93 -6.47
CA LEU A 81 4.29 -7.79 -6.10
C LEU A 81 4.95 -9.10 -5.66
N TYR A 82 4.17 -10.14 -5.43
CA TYR A 82 4.66 -11.39 -4.85
C TYR A 82 4.64 -12.55 -5.83
N ASN A 83 5.60 -13.44 -5.65
CA ASN A 83 5.63 -14.77 -6.26
C ASN A 83 4.67 -15.71 -5.52
N PRO A 84 4.29 -16.86 -6.11
CA PRO A 84 3.45 -17.86 -5.45
C PRO A 84 4.02 -18.39 -4.12
N ASP A 85 5.33 -18.34 -3.94
CA ASP A 85 6.00 -18.73 -2.69
C ASP A 85 5.98 -17.64 -1.60
N GLY A 86 5.38 -16.47 -1.88
CA GLY A 86 5.28 -15.34 -0.96
C GLY A 86 6.50 -14.42 -0.94
N THR A 87 7.51 -14.67 -1.77
CA THR A 87 8.64 -13.74 -1.93
C THR A 87 8.27 -12.58 -2.86
N PHE A 88 8.97 -11.46 -2.74
CA PHE A 88 8.84 -10.39 -3.72
C PHE A 88 9.35 -10.83 -5.09
N LYS A 89 8.72 -10.32 -6.13
CA LYS A 89 9.21 -10.43 -7.50
C LYS A 89 10.57 -9.77 -7.66
N SER A 90 11.24 -10.06 -8.76
CA SER A 90 12.52 -9.43 -9.09
C SER A 90 12.39 -7.90 -9.25
N PRO A 91 13.48 -7.13 -9.05
CA PRO A 91 13.47 -5.68 -9.23
C PRO A 91 12.89 -5.23 -10.58
N ASP A 92 13.24 -5.92 -11.67
CA ASP A 92 12.75 -5.58 -13.01
C ASP A 92 11.26 -5.85 -13.19
N GLU A 93 10.74 -6.92 -12.58
CA GLU A 93 9.30 -7.19 -12.59
C GLU A 93 8.54 -6.16 -11.77
N ILE A 94 9.04 -5.77 -10.60
CA ILE A 94 8.45 -4.72 -9.78
C ILE A 94 8.41 -3.40 -10.55
N ARG A 95 9.50 -3.01 -11.23
CA ARG A 95 9.52 -1.80 -12.08
C ARG A 95 8.44 -1.83 -13.16
N ARG A 96 8.29 -2.97 -13.85
CA ARG A 96 7.25 -3.12 -14.89
C ARG A 96 5.83 -2.98 -14.32
N LEU A 97 5.57 -3.48 -13.12
CA LEU A 97 4.29 -3.35 -12.46
C LEU A 97 3.96 -1.88 -12.13
N PHE A 98 4.92 -1.14 -11.59
CA PHE A 98 4.73 0.29 -11.33
C PHE A 98 4.47 1.08 -12.62
N VAL A 99 5.25 0.83 -13.67
CA VAL A 99 5.05 1.48 -14.98
C VAL A 99 3.68 1.14 -15.55
N GLY A 100 3.24 -0.13 -15.43
CA GLY A 100 1.88 -0.55 -15.81
C GLY A 100 0.78 0.16 -15.04
N ALA A 101 1.05 0.56 -13.80
CA ALA A 101 0.18 1.38 -12.96
C ALA A 101 0.37 2.89 -13.19
N LYS A 102 0.98 3.31 -14.30
CA LYS A 102 1.28 4.72 -14.66
C LYS A 102 2.11 5.46 -13.60
N ALA A 103 2.96 4.75 -12.88
CA ALA A 103 3.83 5.29 -11.86
C ALA A 103 5.30 4.95 -12.13
N ASP A 104 6.17 5.86 -11.75
CA ASP A 104 7.62 5.66 -11.79
C ASP A 104 8.09 5.30 -10.38
N PRO A 105 8.58 4.07 -10.15
CA PRO A 105 8.99 3.65 -8.81
C PRO A 105 10.22 4.40 -8.27
N ASP A 106 10.95 5.14 -9.12
CA ASP A 106 12.11 5.94 -8.72
C ASP A 106 11.72 7.38 -8.33
N LYS A 107 10.45 7.77 -8.50
CA LYS A 107 9.93 9.10 -8.18
C LYS A 107 9.01 9.08 -6.96
N PRO A 108 8.79 10.24 -6.33
CA PRO A 108 7.83 10.35 -5.23
C PRO A 108 6.42 9.91 -5.65
N PHE A 109 5.75 9.16 -4.80
CA PHE A 109 4.33 8.82 -4.91
C PHE A 109 3.71 8.65 -3.53
N VAL A 110 2.39 8.60 -3.49
CA VAL A 110 1.63 8.24 -2.29
C VAL A 110 0.95 6.90 -2.52
N ALA A 111 1.09 5.97 -1.58
CA ALA A 111 0.37 4.71 -1.59
C ALA A 111 -0.83 4.78 -0.65
N THR A 112 -1.93 4.17 -1.06
CA THR A 112 -3.15 3.98 -0.27
C THR A 112 -3.65 2.54 -0.44
N CYS A 113 -4.58 2.11 0.40
CA CYS A 113 -5.27 0.83 0.23
C CYS A 113 -6.64 0.83 0.92
N GLY A 114 -7.01 -0.25 1.59
CA GLY A 114 -8.24 -0.30 2.40
C GLY A 114 -8.10 0.39 3.77
N SER A 115 -6.96 0.24 4.44
CA SER A 115 -6.73 0.66 5.83
C SER A 115 -5.26 0.95 6.15
N GLY A 116 -4.47 1.39 5.17
CA GLY A 116 -3.07 1.72 5.34
C GLY A 116 -2.09 0.53 5.41
N VAL A 117 -2.57 -0.70 5.60
CA VAL A 117 -1.71 -1.87 5.83
C VAL A 117 -1.02 -2.34 4.54
N THR A 118 -1.79 -2.76 3.53
CA THR A 118 -1.23 -3.34 2.30
C THR A 118 -0.56 -2.33 1.37
N ALA A 119 -0.86 -1.05 1.51
CA ALA A 119 -0.15 0.04 0.85
C ALA A 119 1.36 0.03 1.16
N ASN A 120 1.74 -0.43 2.35
CA ASN A 120 3.14 -0.55 2.72
C ASN A 120 3.91 -1.58 1.89
N SER A 121 3.24 -2.53 1.24
CA SER A 121 3.91 -3.44 0.30
C SER A 121 4.45 -2.68 -0.92
N LEU A 122 3.71 -1.69 -1.44
CA LEU A 122 4.16 -0.84 -2.54
C LEU A 122 5.34 0.03 -2.11
N ILE A 123 5.23 0.65 -0.93
CA ILE A 123 6.29 1.49 -0.36
C ILE A 123 7.56 0.66 -0.13
N PHE A 124 7.41 -0.54 0.42
CA PHE A 124 8.55 -1.42 0.65
C PHE A 124 9.20 -1.89 -0.66
N ALA A 125 8.38 -2.27 -1.66
CA ALA A 125 8.87 -2.62 -2.99
C ALA A 125 9.67 -1.46 -3.63
N ALA A 126 9.17 -0.23 -3.56
CA ALA A 126 9.88 0.95 -4.04
C ALA A 126 11.18 1.20 -3.25
N ARG A 127 11.19 0.97 -1.94
CA ARG A 127 12.40 1.07 -1.11
C ARG A 127 13.45 0.01 -1.47
N LEU A 128 13.06 -1.19 -1.84
CA LEU A 128 13.98 -2.22 -2.37
C LEU A 128 14.64 -1.77 -3.68
N LEU A 129 13.96 -0.93 -4.47
CA LEU A 129 14.49 -0.32 -5.69
C LEU A 129 15.32 0.95 -5.43
N GLY A 130 15.40 1.43 -4.16
CA GLY A 130 16.18 2.60 -3.77
C GLY A 130 15.36 3.87 -3.52
N ASN A 131 14.06 3.90 -3.84
CA ASN A 131 13.20 5.06 -3.60
C ASN A 131 12.88 5.21 -2.10
N ARG A 132 13.16 6.39 -1.55
CA ARG A 132 12.87 6.73 -0.15
C ARG A 132 11.77 7.79 0.01
N ASP A 133 11.20 8.26 -1.11
CA ASP A 133 10.24 9.36 -1.15
C ASP A 133 8.78 8.87 -1.34
N ALA A 134 8.57 7.55 -1.27
CA ALA A 134 7.24 6.96 -1.23
C ALA A 134 6.60 7.22 0.13
N ARG A 135 5.37 7.75 0.13
CA ARG A 135 4.60 8.14 1.32
C ARG A 135 3.33 7.33 1.45
N LEU A 136 2.77 7.30 2.65
CA LEU A 136 1.54 6.58 2.97
C LEU A 136 0.38 7.55 3.20
N TYR A 137 -0.76 7.32 2.56
CA TYR A 137 -2.04 7.80 3.05
C TYR A 137 -2.64 6.72 3.97
N ASP A 138 -2.41 6.85 5.27
CA ASP A 138 -2.77 5.84 6.26
C ASP A 138 -4.29 5.68 6.42
N GLY A 139 -5.05 6.77 6.47
CA GLY A 139 -6.52 6.75 6.53
C GLY A 139 -7.15 5.92 5.41
N SER A 140 -6.54 5.94 4.24
CA SER A 140 -6.87 5.06 3.12
C SER A 140 -8.36 5.12 2.72
N TRP A 141 -8.83 4.08 2.04
CA TRP A 141 -10.23 4.02 1.60
C TRP A 141 -11.22 3.95 2.76
N SER A 142 -10.82 3.38 3.91
CA SER A 142 -11.69 3.36 5.09
C SER A 142 -12.03 4.77 5.59
N GLU A 143 -11.12 5.72 5.50
CA GLU A 143 -11.39 7.11 5.85
C GLU A 143 -12.07 7.87 4.69
N TRP A 144 -11.56 7.71 3.48
CA TRP A 144 -12.07 8.43 2.31
C TRP A 144 -13.45 7.94 1.86
N GLY A 145 -13.61 6.63 1.72
CA GLY A 145 -14.86 6.01 1.25
C GLY A 145 -16.02 6.11 2.24
N SER A 146 -15.72 6.29 3.54
CA SER A 146 -16.74 6.48 4.57
C SER A 146 -17.24 7.92 4.67
N ASP A 147 -16.49 8.90 4.19
CA ASP A 147 -16.88 10.32 4.26
C ASP A 147 -17.80 10.66 3.07
N PRO A 148 -19.07 11.02 3.29
CA PRO A 148 -19.98 11.34 2.21
C PRO A 148 -19.56 12.57 1.40
N ASN A 149 -18.70 13.42 1.95
CA ASN A 149 -18.26 14.66 1.31
C ASN A 149 -17.03 14.49 0.41
N THR A 150 -16.36 13.32 0.41
CA THR A 150 -15.24 13.06 -0.48
C THR A 150 -15.74 12.56 -1.83
N PRO A 151 -15.15 12.99 -2.96
CA PRO A 151 -15.49 12.45 -4.27
C PRO A 151 -15.01 11.01 -4.43
N LYS A 152 -15.74 10.21 -5.20
CA LYS A 152 -15.43 8.81 -5.51
C LYS A 152 -15.57 8.58 -7.00
N GLU A 153 -14.71 7.71 -7.53
CA GLU A 153 -14.77 7.19 -8.88
C GLU A 153 -14.96 5.69 -8.87
N THR A 154 -15.52 5.16 -9.96
CA THR A 154 -15.67 3.73 -10.24
C THR A 154 -15.16 3.44 -11.65
N GLY A 155 -14.84 2.17 -11.91
CA GLY A 155 -14.27 1.74 -13.19
C GLY A 155 -12.73 1.66 -13.16
N PRO A 156 -12.11 1.31 -14.29
CA PRO A 156 -10.66 1.20 -14.42
C PRO A 156 -9.97 2.57 -14.33
N ALA A 157 -8.69 2.58 -13.88
CA ALA A 157 -7.84 3.76 -13.80
C ALA A 157 -7.34 4.23 -15.17
#